data_0abda4449d20abad590bcfcb7a6e8089
#
_entry.id   0abda4449d20abad590bcfcb7a6e8089
#
_cell.length_a   1.000
_cell.length_b   1.000
_cell.length_c   1.000
_cell.angle_alpha   90.00
_cell.angle_beta   90.00
_cell.angle_gamma   90.00
#
_symmetry.space_group_name_H-M   'P 1'
#
loop_
_entity.id
_entity.type
_entity.pdbx_description
1 polymer ?
#
loop_
_entity_poly.entity_id
_entity_poly.type
_entity_poly.pdbx_seq_one_letter_code
_entity_poly.pdbx_strand_id
1 'polypeptide(L)'
;MKLLLLFLYFGVLIGIGLYCRKHATDVNGFVLGGRSVGPWLTAFAYGTSYFSAVVFVGYAGQFGWKYGLAATWAGIGNAIIGSLLAWVVLGRRMRIMTQHLDSATMPQFFGERFGSRPLKVGASVIIFVFLIPYTASLYNGLSRLFGMAFHIDYSVCIVLMAVLTAIYVIAGGYMATAINDFIQGIIMLLGISTIIVAVLKSKGGFMAALDGLARVTDESVASTPGIFASFFGPDPLNLLFVVILTSLGTWGLPQMVQKFYAIKNEESIKKGTIISTLFALVVAGGSYFLGGFGRLYSDRIDVNANGFDSIIPTMLSDLSPILISLVVILVLSASMSTLSSLVIASSSTLTIDFLKELFFPKMEEKKQVLSIRLLVVVFIAISSVLALIQYKSSVTFIAQLMGVSWGALAGSFLAPFMYALYSKRVTKASCWACFLFGSTLMVANIFFRPYFPEVMQSPINCGAIAMLAGLVMVPIVSVFTPKPNQKLVEDAFACYEKKTEVSRKTSLGK
;
A
#
# COMPACT_ATOMS: atom_id res chain seq x y z
N MET A 1 -0.30 -19.55 25.39
CA MET A 1 -0.45 -18.08 25.29
C MET A 1 -0.56 -17.59 23.84
N LYS A 2 0.42 -17.89 22.94
CA LYS A 2 0.41 -17.44 21.51
C LYS A 2 -0.88 -17.83 20.77
N LEU A 3 -1.33 -19.09 20.86
CA LEU A 3 -2.56 -19.56 20.18
C LEU A 3 -3.82 -18.89 20.74
N LEU A 4 -3.92 -18.68 22.04
CA LEU A 4 -5.06 -17.98 22.64
C LEU A 4 -5.18 -16.55 22.13
N LEU A 5 -4.07 -15.84 22.04
CA LEU A 5 -4.03 -14.48 21.49
C LEU A 5 -4.45 -14.45 20.00
N LEU A 6 -4.05 -15.45 19.21
CA LEU A 6 -4.50 -15.59 17.83
C LEU A 6 -6.01 -15.84 17.72
N PHE A 7 -6.56 -16.75 18.50
CA PHE A 7 -8.00 -17.00 18.51
C PHE A 7 -8.79 -15.76 18.91
N LEU A 8 -8.33 -15.04 19.95
CA LEU A 8 -8.96 -13.79 20.37
C LEU A 8 -8.89 -12.74 19.25
N TYR A 9 -7.72 -12.55 18.64
CA TYR A 9 -7.49 -11.61 17.56
C TYR A 9 -8.44 -11.87 16.37
N PHE A 10 -8.45 -13.09 15.83
CA PHE A 10 -9.33 -13.43 14.73
C PHE A 10 -10.82 -13.43 15.12
N GLY A 11 -11.15 -13.82 16.33
CA GLY A 11 -12.50 -13.72 16.86
C GLY A 11 -13.04 -12.29 16.85
N VAL A 12 -12.21 -11.32 17.22
CA VAL A 12 -12.56 -9.89 17.16
C VAL A 12 -12.75 -9.44 15.70
N LEU A 13 -11.82 -9.77 14.79
CA LEU A 13 -11.92 -9.36 13.38
C LEU A 13 -13.18 -9.93 12.69
N ILE A 14 -13.47 -11.21 12.91
CA ILE A 14 -14.66 -11.88 12.36
C ILE A 14 -15.93 -11.30 12.98
N GLY A 15 -15.94 -11.09 14.32
CA GLY A 15 -17.05 -10.48 15.03
C GLY A 15 -17.41 -9.09 14.47
N ILE A 16 -16.41 -8.25 14.21
CA ILE A 16 -16.60 -6.94 13.55
C ILE A 16 -17.13 -7.12 12.13
N GLY A 17 -16.60 -8.08 11.36
CA GLY A 17 -17.10 -8.40 10.03
C GLY A 17 -18.57 -8.74 10.02
N LEU A 18 -19.01 -9.61 10.94
CA LEU A 18 -20.42 -10.00 11.07
C LEU A 18 -21.30 -8.83 11.54
N TYR A 19 -20.82 -8.02 12.49
CA TYR A 19 -21.53 -6.83 12.95
C TYR A 19 -21.75 -5.80 11.83
N CYS A 20 -20.75 -5.59 10.99
CA CYS A 20 -20.81 -4.63 9.87
C CYS A 20 -21.59 -5.15 8.66
N ARG A 21 -22.02 -6.41 8.63
CA ARG A 21 -22.73 -7.02 7.48
C ARG A 21 -23.96 -6.20 7.03
N LYS A 22 -24.61 -5.54 7.95
CA LYS A 22 -25.77 -4.68 7.68
C LYS A 22 -25.45 -3.44 6.82
N HIS A 23 -24.17 -3.00 6.79
CA HIS A 23 -23.71 -1.84 6.02
C HIS A 23 -23.13 -2.24 4.66
N ALA A 24 -23.05 -3.52 4.34
CA ALA A 24 -22.47 -4.08 3.14
C ALA A 24 -23.54 -4.71 2.22
N THR A 25 -24.68 -4.05 2.07
CA THR A 25 -25.86 -4.56 1.34
C THR A 25 -25.92 -4.05 -0.11
N ASP A 26 -25.38 -2.89 -0.38
CA ASP A 26 -25.26 -2.25 -1.69
C ASP A 26 -23.79 -2.03 -2.08
N VAL A 27 -23.54 -1.62 -3.32
CA VAL A 27 -22.18 -1.43 -3.84
C VAL A 27 -21.46 -0.32 -3.09
N ASN A 28 -22.11 0.81 -2.84
CA ASN A 28 -21.48 1.94 -2.14
C ASN A 28 -21.15 1.60 -0.68
N GLY A 29 -22.04 0.91 0.02
CA GLY A 29 -21.80 0.40 1.37
C GLY A 29 -20.67 -0.61 1.42
N PHE A 30 -20.65 -1.58 0.48
CA PHE A 30 -19.62 -2.62 0.45
C PHE A 30 -18.24 -2.08 0.06
N VAL A 31 -18.13 -1.17 -0.92
CA VAL A 31 -16.87 -0.67 -1.49
C VAL A 31 -16.33 0.56 -0.77
N LEU A 32 -17.19 1.45 -0.27
CA LEU A 32 -16.82 2.76 0.29
C LEU A 32 -17.37 3.01 1.71
N GLY A 33 -18.07 2.06 2.32
CA GLY A 33 -18.70 2.27 3.63
C GLY A 33 -19.71 3.40 3.62
N GLY A 34 -20.42 3.61 2.49
CA GLY A 34 -21.41 4.66 2.33
C GLY A 34 -20.84 6.09 2.31
N ARG A 35 -19.55 6.26 2.05
CA ARG A 35 -18.81 7.56 2.09
C ARG A 35 -18.99 8.31 3.42
N SER A 36 -19.14 7.58 4.51
CA SER A 36 -19.46 8.11 5.85
C SER A 36 -18.35 7.89 6.88
N VAL A 37 -17.16 7.45 6.44
CA VAL A 37 -16.06 7.04 7.32
C VAL A 37 -15.41 8.27 7.96
N GLY A 38 -15.31 8.27 9.28
CA GLY A 38 -14.74 9.37 10.05
C GLY A 38 -13.21 9.48 9.93
N PRO A 39 -12.62 10.59 10.43
CA PRO A 39 -11.20 10.90 10.21
C PRO A 39 -10.25 9.87 10.82
N TRP A 40 -10.53 9.35 12.00
CA TRP A 40 -9.71 8.34 12.68
C TRP A 40 -9.67 7.03 11.91
N LEU A 41 -10.84 6.50 11.54
CA LEU A 41 -10.93 5.26 10.79
C LEU A 41 -10.27 5.41 9.40
N THR A 42 -10.49 6.54 8.72
CA THR A 42 -9.88 6.75 7.39
C THR A 42 -8.37 6.92 7.47
N ALA A 43 -7.86 7.66 8.47
CA ALA A 43 -6.42 7.89 8.63
C ALA A 43 -5.68 6.59 8.98
N PHE A 44 -6.23 5.79 9.88
CA PHE A 44 -5.67 4.49 10.20
C PHE A 44 -5.78 3.52 9.03
N ALA A 45 -6.93 3.44 8.36
CA ALA A 45 -7.10 2.64 7.16
C ALA A 45 -6.12 3.04 6.04
N TYR A 46 -5.84 4.34 5.87
CA TYR A 46 -4.81 4.82 4.94
C TYR A 46 -3.42 4.35 5.37
N GLY A 47 -3.03 4.61 6.61
CA GLY A 47 -1.70 4.26 7.13
C GLY A 47 -1.44 2.75 7.12
N THR A 48 -2.40 1.95 7.58
CA THR A 48 -2.25 0.49 7.65
C THR A 48 -2.31 -0.20 6.28
N SER A 49 -2.92 0.43 5.27
CA SER A 49 -3.08 -0.18 3.94
C SER A 49 -1.79 -0.30 3.14
N TYR A 50 -0.75 0.49 3.43
CA TYR A 50 0.55 0.35 2.78
C TYR A 50 1.64 -0.18 3.71
N PHE A 51 1.44 -0.13 5.02
CA PHE A 51 2.35 -0.73 5.98
C PHE A 51 1.96 -2.19 6.23
N SER A 52 2.81 -3.11 5.84
CA SER A 52 2.51 -4.54 5.84
C SER A 52 3.74 -5.36 6.26
N ALA A 53 3.57 -6.69 6.31
CA ALA A 53 4.70 -7.60 6.44
C ALA A 53 5.77 -7.39 5.36
N VAL A 54 5.40 -6.96 4.16
CA VAL A 54 6.36 -6.65 3.09
C VAL A 54 7.28 -5.50 3.49
N VAL A 55 6.70 -4.44 4.08
CA VAL A 55 7.50 -3.29 4.55
C VAL A 55 8.32 -3.68 5.77
N PHE A 56 7.72 -4.34 6.74
CA PHE A 56 8.39 -4.67 8.00
C PHE A 56 9.45 -5.76 7.83
N VAL A 57 9.15 -6.87 7.16
CA VAL A 57 10.07 -8.00 6.99
C VAL A 57 10.97 -7.79 5.77
N GLY A 58 10.37 -7.50 4.60
CA GLY A 58 11.09 -7.40 3.34
C GLY A 58 11.88 -6.10 3.24
N TYR A 59 11.20 -4.96 3.19
CA TYR A 59 11.83 -3.66 2.92
C TYR A 59 12.72 -3.18 4.07
N ALA A 60 12.24 -3.21 5.31
CA ALA A 60 13.04 -2.76 6.45
C ALA A 60 14.29 -3.62 6.62
N GLY A 61 14.19 -4.95 6.46
CA GLY A 61 15.34 -5.86 6.49
C GLY A 61 16.31 -5.59 5.35
N GLN A 62 15.86 -5.63 4.11
CA GLN A 62 16.71 -5.46 2.93
C GLN A 62 17.37 -4.09 2.87
N PHE A 63 16.61 -3.01 3.10
CA PHE A 63 17.16 -1.66 2.98
C PHE A 63 18.00 -1.28 4.20
N GLY A 64 17.61 -1.76 5.39
CA GLY A 64 18.44 -1.63 6.57
C GLY A 64 19.81 -2.30 6.40
N TRP A 65 19.84 -3.51 5.83
CA TRP A 65 21.08 -4.20 5.50
C TRP A 65 21.94 -3.46 4.48
N LYS A 66 21.29 -2.96 3.40
CA LYS A 66 22.00 -2.25 2.32
C LYS A 66 22.48 -0.87 2.71
N TYR A 67 21.67 -0.09 3.40
CA TYR A 67 21.90 1.34 3.63
C TYR A 67 22.16 1.69 5.10
N GLY A 68 22.08 0.72 6.02
CA GLY A 68 22.20 0.99 7.44
C GLY A 68 21.09 1.92 7.94
N LEU A 69 21.46 2.82 8.86
CA LEU A 69 20.52 3.76 9.47
C LEU A 69 19.90 4.75 8.47
N ALA A 70 20.57 5.02 7.35
CA ALA A 70 20.05 5.84 6.27
C ALA A 70 18.74 5.30 5.65
N ALA A 71 18.46 3.99 5.79
CA ALA A 71 17.17 3.42 5.38
C ALA A 71 15.96 4.12 6.02
N THR A 72 16.14 4.78 7.16
CA THR A 72 15.11 5.59 7.84
C THR A 72 14.54 6.70 6.93
N TRP A 73 15.28 7.17 5.93
CA TRP A 73 14.78 8.12 4.93
C TRP A 73 13.56 7.61 4.16
N ALA A 74 13.48 6.30 3.92
CA ALA A 74 12.28 5.72 3.31
C ALA A 74 11.04 5.93 4.21
N GLY A 75 11.20 5.75 5.52
CA GLY A 75 10.12 6.00 6.49
C GLY A 75 9.75 7.48 6.62
N ILE A 76 10.73 8.38 6.62
CA ILE A 76 10.51 9.83 6.61
C ILE A 76 9.79 10.25 5.32
N GLY A 77 10.24 9.75 4.17
CA GLY A 77 9.58 9.96 2.89
C GLY A 77 8.12 9.48 2.90
N ASN A 78 7.87 8.31 3.48
CA ASN A 78 6.52 7.77 3.63
C ASN A 78 5.62 8.69 4.48
N ALA A 79 6.15 9.27 5.56
CA ALA A 79 5.39 10.20 6.39
C ALA A 79 5.12 11.54 5.68
N ILE A 80 6.14 12.12 5.04
CA ILE A 80 6.04 13.45 4.42
C ILE A 80 5.40 13.36 3.03
N ILE A 81 5.97 12.58 2.12
CA ILE A 81 5.50 12.51 0.73
C ILE A 81 4.31 11.56 0.63
N GLY A 82 4.44 10.35 1.20
CA GLY A 82 3.44 9.30 1.09
C GLY A 82 2.16 9.56 1.89
N SER A 83 2.23 10.33 2.98
CA SER A 83 1.07 10.68 3.79
C SER A 83 0.77 12.17 3.75
N LEU A 84 1.56 13.03 4.39
CA LEU A 84 1.23 14.46 4.50
C LEU A 84 0.89 15.10 3.16
N LEU A 85 1.79 15.03 2.19
CA LEU A 85 1.57 15.63 0.87
C LEU A 85 0.45 14.93 0.09
N ALA A 86 0.30 13.61 0.18
CA ALA A 86 -0.81 12.89 -0.46
C ALA A 86 -2.17 13.40 0.03
N TRP A 87 -2.34 13.56 1.34
CA TRP A 87 -3.57 14.08 1.92
C TRP A 87 -3.84 15.55 1.54
N VAL A 88 -2.81 16.38 1.56
CA VAL A 88 -2.93 17.82 1.21
C VAL A 88 -3.23 17.99 -0.28
N VAL A 89 -2.50 17.29 -1.14
CA VAL A 89 -2.62 17.44 -2.60
C VAL A 89 -3.85 16.70 -3.12
N LEU A 90 -4.04 15.44 -2.76
CA LEU A 90 -5.09 14.61 -3.36
C LEU A 90 -6.40 14.65 -2.57
N GLY A 91 -6.35 14.64 -1.24
CA GLY A 91 -7.48 14.31 -0.37
C GLY A 91 -8.75 15.11 -0.68
N ARG A 92 -8.68 16.45 -0.63
CA ARG A 92 -9.86 17.30 -0.86
C ARG A 92 -10.38 17.20 -2.30
N ARG A 93 -9.49 17.37 -3.28
CA ARG A 93 -9.89 17.36 -4.69
C ARG A 93 -10.47 16.02 -5.11
N MET A 94 -9.85 14.96 -4.66
CA MET A 94 -10.30 13.60 -4.92
C MET A 94 -11.68 13.33 -4.32
N ARG A 95 -11.88 13.68 -3.04
CA ARG A 95 -13.16 13.47 -2.36
C ARG A 95 -14.32 14.19 -3.07
N ILE A 96 -14.11 15.44 -3.46
CA ILE A 96 -15.14 16.26 -4.09
C ILE A 96 -15.44 15.76 -5.51
N MET A 97 -14.42 15.58 -6.34
CA MET A 97 -14.61 15.18 -7.74
C MET A 97 -15.20 13.77 -7.87
N THR A 98 -14.73 12.81 -7.06
CA THR A 98 -15.26 11.43 -7.10
C THR A 98 -16.70 11.33 -6.60
N GLN A 99 -17.10 12.21 -5.68
CA GLN A 99 -18.50 12.30 -5.28
C GLN A 99 -19.35 12.91 -6.38
N HIS A 100 -18.87 13.96 -7.05
CA HIS A 100 -19.57 14.61 -8.14
C HIS A 100 -19.76 13.67 -9.35
N LEU A 101 -18.72 12.91 -9.69
CA LEU A 101 -18.74 11.93 -10.78
C LEU A 101 -19.36 10.58 -10.37
N ASP A 102 -19.85 10.44 -9.13
CA ASP A 102 -20.38 9.20 -8.54
C ASP A 102 -19.46 7.98 -8.75
N SER A 103 -18.15 8.19 -8.63
CA SER A 103 -17.15 7.16 -8.88
C SER A 103 -16.80 6.39 -7.59
N ALA A 104 -16.98 5.08 -7.57
CA ALA A 104 -16.65 4.21 -6.45
C ALA A 104 -15.25 3.60 -6.55
N THR A 105 -14.68 3.55 -7.74
CA THR A 105 -13.38 2.95 -8.04
C THR A 105 -12.49 3.91 -8.84
N MET A 106 -11.18 3.67 -8.84
CA MET A 106 -10.24 4.45 -9.65
C MET A 106 -10.51 4.29 -11.17
N PRO A 107 -10.77 3.10 -11.73
CA PRO A 107 -11.15 2.97 -13.14
C PRO A 107 -12.44 3.71 -13.50
N GLN A 108 -13.44 3.66 -12.62
CA GLN A 108 -14.67 4.41 -12.83
C GLN A 108 -14.41 5.91 -12.91
N PHE A 109 -13.53 6.44 -12.04
CA PHE A 109 -13.10 7.83 -12.13
C PHE A 109 -12.52 8.17 -13.50
N PHE A 110 -11.63 7.34 -14.05
CA PHE A 110 -11.10 7.56 -15.41
C PHE A 110 -12.19 7.47 -16.47
N GLY A 111 -13.09 6.52 -16.34
CA GLY A 111 -14.23 6.38 -17.24
C GLY A 111 -15.09 7.63 -17.31
N GLU A 112 -15.54 8.12 -16.17
CA GLU A 112 -16.44 9.28 -16.05
C GLU A 112 -15.72 10.60 -16.36
N ARG A 113 -14.52 10.81 -15.81
CA ARG A 113 -13.73 12.05 -16.02
C ARG A 113 -13.37 12.29 -17.48
N PHE A 114 -13.14 11.24 -18.25
CA PHE A 114 -12.73 11.32 -19.65
C PHE A 114 -13.81 10.87 -20.63
N GLY A 115 -14.97 10.41 -20.18
CA GLY A 115 -16.02 9.86 -21.04
C GLY A 115 -15.47 8.71 -21.89
N SER A 116 -14.75 7.75 -21.28
CA SER A 116 -14.03 6.70 -22.00
C SER A 116 -14.18 5.33 -21.36
N ARG A 117 -15.08 4.53 -21.90
CA ARG A 117 -15.25 3.12 -21.54
C ARG A 117 -13.94 2.31 -21.66
N PRO A 118 -13.13 2.45 -22.73
CA PRO A 118 -11.87 1.73 -22.83
C PRO A 118 -10.87 2.07 -21.70
N LEU A 119 -10.76 3.35 -21.27
CA LEU A 119 -9.88 3.72 -20.15
C LEU A 119 -10.32 3.05 -18.84
N LYS A 120 -11.62 2.99 -18.59
CA LYS A 120 -12.20 2.31 -17.43
C LYS A 120 -11.82 0.83 -17.42
N VAL A 121 -12.07 0.15 -18.53
CA VAL A 121 -11.77 -1.28 -18.67
C VAL A 121 -10.25 -1.55 -18.61
N GLY A 122 -9.45 -0.77 -19.33
CA GLY A 122 -7.99 -0.92 -19.31
C GLY A 122 -7.39 -0.73 -17.92
N ALA A 123 -7.83 0.31 -17.19
CA ALA A 123 -7.41 0.54 -15.81
C ALA A 123 -7.80 -0.64 -14.90
N SER A 124 -9.00 -1.20 -15.06
CA SER A 124 -9.46 -2.32 -14.23
C SER A 124 -8.62 -3.59 -14.42
N VAL A 125 -8.22 -3.88 -15.66
CA VAL A 125 -7.34 -5.01 -15.98
C VAL A 125 -5.96 -4.82 -15.35
N ILE A 126 -5.35 -3.65 -15.53
CA ILE A 126 -4.03 -3.32 -14.94
C ILE A 126 -4.08 -3.48 -13.41
N ILE A 127 -5.11 -2.94 -12.76
CA ILE A 127 -5.26 -3.03 -11.30
C ILE A 127 -5.38 -4.49 -10.88
N PHE A 128 -6.26 -5.27 -11.48
CA PHE A 128 -6.46 -6.66 -11.11
C PHE A 128 -5.17 -7.47 -11.23
N VAL A 129 -4.50 -7.37 -12.38
CA VAL A 129 -3.29 -8.14 -12.66
C VAL A 129 -2.14 -7.78 -11.71
N PHE A 130 -1.87 -6.50 -11.52
CA PHE A 130 -0.71 -6.08 -10.73
C PHE A 130 -0.93 -6.05 -9.22
N LEU A 131 -2.17 -6.14 -8.72
CA LEU A 131 -2.42 -6.37 -7.30
C LEU A 131 -2.12 -7.82 -6.87
N ILE A 132 -2.12 -8.79 -7.80
CA ILE A 132 -1.83 -10.20 -7.49
C ILE A 132 -0.40 -10.38 -6.92
N PRO A 133 0.70 -9.94 -7.58
CA PRO A 133 2.04 -10.09 -7.03
C PRO A 133 2.24 -9.34 -5.70
N TYR A 134 1.57 -8.20 -5.48
CA TYR A 134 1.61 -7.54 -4.19
C TYR A 134 0.96 -8.39 -3.09
N THR A 135 -0.21 -8.96 -3.36
CA THR A 135 -0.89 -9.84 -2.41
C THR A 135 -0.07 -11.10 -2.12
N ALA A 136 0.56 -11.69 -3.14
CA ALA A 136 1.46 -12.82 -2.97
C ALA A 136 2.66 -12.48 -2.08
N SER A 137 3.25 -11.29 -2.22
CA SER A 137 4.36 -10.85 -1.38
C SER A 137 3.98 -10.71 0.10
N LEU A 138 2.71 -10.34 0.39
CA LEU A 138 2.19 -10.30 1.76
C LEU A 138 2.12 -11.67 2.42
N TYR A 139 1.64 -12.67 1.70
CA TYR A 139 1.62 -14.06 2.19
C TYR A 139 3.04 -14.56 2.46
N ASN A 140 4.00 -14.24 1.60
CA ASN A 140 5.41 -14.60 1.78
C ASN A 140 5.98 -13.97 3.06
N GLY A 141 5.80 -12.66 3.27
CA GLY A 141 6.30 -11.97 4.45
C GLY A 141 5.70 -12.50 5.76
N LEU A 142 4.40 -12.74 5.75
CA LEU A 142 3.67 -13.25 6.90
C LEU A 142 4.13 -14.67 7.27
N SER A 143 4.26 -15.55 6.28
CA SER A 143 4.59 -16.95 6.50
C SER A 143 6.01 -17.14 7.06
N ARG A 144 6.96 -16.29 6.71
CA ARG A 144 8.32 -16.34 7.29
C ARG A 144 8.31 -16.09 8.80
N LEU A 145 7.55 -15.10 9.27
CA LEU A 145 7.43 -14.81 10.69
C LEU A 145 6.62 -15.88 11.44
N PHE A 146 5.57 -16.41 10.81
CA PHE A 146 4.81 -17.51 11.40
C PHE A 146 5.64 -18.79 11.50
N GLY A 147 6.42 -19.12 10.49
CA GLY A 147 7.36 -20.24 10.53
C GLY A 147 8.34 -20.11 11.71
N MET A 148 8.92 -18.92 11.90
CA MET A 148 9.80 -18.65 13.03
C MET A 148 9.08 -18.78 14.39
N ALA A 149 7.87 -18.24 14.52
CA ALA A 149 7.18 -18.14 15.81
C ALA A 149 6.50 -19.44 16.26
N PHE A 150 5.99 -20.24 15.33
CA PHE A 150 5.14 -21.40 15.59
C PHE A 150 5.70 -22.72 15.07
N HIS A 151 6.75 -22.69 14.27
CA HIS A 151 7.29 -23.87 13.56
C HIS A 151 6.23 -24.59 12.70
N ILE A 152 5.32 -23.82 12.09
CA ILE A 152 4.26 -24.33 11.20
C ILE A 152 4.76 -24.26 9.75
N ASP A 153 4.36 -25.25 8.96
CA ASP A 153 4.66 -25.26 7.52
C ASP A 153 4.14 -24.00 6.81
N TYR A 154 4.95 -23.48 5.91
CA TYR A 154 4.66 -22.28 5.14
C TYR A 154 3.34 -22.36 4.37
N SER A 155 3.06 -23.50 3.74
CA SER A 155 1.84 -23.70 2.94
C SER A 155 0.59 -23.66 3.80
N VAL A 156 0.67 -24.22 5.02
CA VAL A 156 -0.43 -24.20 5.99
C VAL A 156 -0.71 -22.76 6.44
N CYS A 157 0.34 -21.97 6.69
CA CYS A 157 0.19 -20.54 7.05
C CYS A 157 -0.54 -19.77 5.95
N ILE A 158 -0.14 -19.92 4.68
CA ILE A 158 -0.79 -19.23 3.56
C ILE A 158 -2.27 -19.57 3.48
N VAL A 159 -2.63 -20.86 3.50
CA VAL A 159 -4.02 -21.30 3.39
C VAL A 159 -4.85 -20.77 4.56
N LEU A 160 -4.33 -20.84 5.78
CA LEU A 160 -5.03 -20.34 6.97
C LEU A 160 -5.32 -18.83 6.84
N MET A 161 -4.32 -18.04 6.46
CA MET A 161 -4.46 -16.59 6.30
C MET A 161 -5.42 -16.22 5.16
N ALA A 162 -5.36 -16.96 4.04
CA ALA A 162 -6.26 -16.78 2.92
C ALA A 162 -7.73 -16.98 3.33
N VAL A 163 -8.02 -18.09 4.03
CA VAL A 163 -9.37 -18.41 4.51
C VAL A 163 -9.87 -17.35 5.51
N LEU A 164 -9.04 -16.98 6.49
CA LEU A 164 -9.41 -15.99 7.51
C LEU A 164 -9.68 -14.62 6.88
N THR A 165 -8.84 -14.18 5.92
CA THR A 165 -9.06 -12.93 5.18
C THR A 165 -10.39 -12.97 4.42
N ALA A 166 -10.66 -14.06 3.71
CA ALA A 166 -11.90 -14.21 2.95
C ALA A 166 -13.14 -14.07 3.85
N ILE A 167 -13.14 -14.72 5.00
CA ILE A 167 -14.31 -14.75 5.90
C ILE A 167 -14.71 -13.32 6.31
N TYR A 168 -13.81 -12.52 6.87
CA TYR A 168 -14.21 -11.22 7.42
C TYR A 168 -14.43 -10.16 6.34
N VAL A 169 -13.69 -10.22 5.23
CA VAL A 169 -13.89 -9.28 4.09
C VAL A 169 -15.23 -9.52 3.41
N ILE A 170 -15.57 -10.78 3.12
CA ILE A 170 -16.86 -11.15 2.50
C ILE A 170 -18.04 -10.74 3.38
N ALA A 171 -17.92 -10.89 4.70
CA ALA A 171 -18.99 -10.57 5.62
C ALA A 171 -19.27 -9.07 5.71
N GLY A 172 -18.24 -8.25 5.93
CA GLY A 172 -18.41 -6.87 6.40
C GLY A 172 -18.06 -5.75 5.42
N GLY A 173 -17.42 -6.05 4.28
CA GLY A 173 -17.00 -5.05 3.30
C GLY A 173 -16.10 -3.96 3.88
N TYR A 174 -16.13 -2.76 3.28
CA TYR A 174 -15.24 -1.66 3.63
C TYR A 174 -15.37 -1.15 5.08
N MET A 175 -16.58 -1.08 5.63
CA MET A 175 -16.77 -0.58 7.00
C MET A 175 -16.11 -1.51 8.02
N ALA A 176 -16.23 -2.83 7.85
CA ALA A 176 -15.56 -3.79 8.72
C ALA A 176 -14.04 -3.68 8.60
N THR A 177 -13.52 -3.53 7.38
CA THR A 177 -12.08 -3.36 7.19
C THR A 177 -11.57 -2.07 7.84
N ALA A 178 -12.28 -0.96 7.71
CA ALA A 178 -11.89 0.32 8.33
C ALA A 178 -11.86 0.27 9.87
N ILE A 179 -12.81 -0.42 10.50
CA ILE A 179 -12.81 -0.63 11.96
C ILE A 179 -11.67 -1.57 12.36
N ASN A 180 -11.47 -2.66 11.62
CA ASN A 180 -10.36 -3.58 11.85
C ASN A 180 -9.01 -2.86 11.68
N ASP A 181 -8.85 -2.05 10.63
CA ASP A 181 -7.66 -1.25 10.36
C ASP A 181 -7.33 -0.29 11.52
N PHE A 182 -8.35 0.27 12.18
CA PHE A 182 -8.15 1.12 13.34
C PHE A 182 -7.57 0.35 14.53
N ILE A 183 -8.14 -0.82 14.86
CA ILE A 183 -7.65 -1.68 15.95
C ILE A 183 -6.23 -2.18 15.62
N GLN A 184 -6.04 -2.65 14.40
CA GLN A 184 -4.75 -3.14 13.91
C GLN A 184 -3.69 -2.05 13.92
N GLY A 185 -4.05 -0.82 13.56
CA GLY A 185 -3.14 0.32 13.60
C GLY A 185 -2.70 0.69 15.02
N ILE A 186 -3.57 0.58 16.02
CA ILE A 186 -3.18 0.75 17.43
C ILE A 186 -2.17 -0.33 17.84
N ILE A 187 -2.40 -1.57 17.44
CA ILE A 187 -1.47 -2.68 17.69
C ILE A 187 -0.12 -2.41 17.02
N MET A 188 -0.13 -1.87 15.79
CA MET A 188 1.10 -1.51 15.07
C MET A 188 1.89 -0.41 15.76
N LEU A 189 1.22 0.67 16.22
CA LEU A 189 1.87 1.78 16.93
C LEU A 189 2.56 1.30 18.22
N LEU A 190 1.84 0.54 19.05
CA LEU A 190 2.37 0.00 20.30
C LEU A 190 3.44 -1.06 20.04
N GLY A 191 3.19 -1.95 19.09
CA GLY A 191 4.07 -3.07 18.78
C GLY A 191 5.42 -2.61 18.27
N ILE A 192 5.47 -1.75 17.23
CA ILE A 192 6.73 -1.29 16.67
C ILE A 192 7.56 -0.49 17.68
N SER A 193 6.92 0.38 18.45
CA SER A 193 7.60 1.16 19.49
C SER A 193 8.23 0.25 20.57
N THR A 194 7.49 -0.76 21.01
CA THR A 194 7.97 -1.73 22.00
C THR A 194 9.14 -2.56 21.46
N ILE A 195 9.03 -3.02 20.20
CA ILE A 195 10.05 -3.85 19.57
C ILE A 195 11.35 -3.06 19.37
N ILE A 196 11.29 -1.81 18.93
CA ILE A 196 12.46 -0.94 18.78
C ILE A 196 13.20 -0.82 20.12
N VAL A 197 12.47 -0.50 21.18
CA VAL A 197 13.06 -0.38 22.54
C VAL A 197 13.70 -1.70 22.97
N ALA A 198 13.01 -2.83 22.75
CA ALA A 198 13.51 -4.15 23.15
C ALA A 198 14.80 -4.54 22.39
N VAL A 199 14.83 -4.34 21.07
CA VAL A 199 16.00 -4.65 20.24
C VAL A 199 17.18 -3.74 20.59
N LEU A 200 16.96 -2.44 20.75
CA LEU A 200 18.04 -1.53 21.13
C LEU A 200 18.58 -1.84 22.54
N LYS A 201 17.68 -2.17 23.48
CA LYS A 201 18.08 -2.56 24.84
C LYS A 201 18.93 -3.84 24.84
N SER A 202 18.65 -4.82 23.99
CA SER A 202 19.45 -6.04 23.85
C SER A 202 20.86 -5.78 23.32
N LYS A 203 21.08 -4.63 22.65
CA LYS A 203 22.39 -4.18 22.15
C LYS A 203 23.07 -3.13 23.06
N GLY A 204 22.63 -3.01 24.32
CA GLY A 204 23.19 -2.05 25.29
C GLY A 204 22.62 -0.64 25.22
N GLY A 205 21.51 -0.43 24.52
CA GLY A 205 20.84 0.86 24.32
C GLY A 205 21.16 1.50 22.96
N PHE A 206 20.52 2.62 22.69
CA PHE A 206 20.63 3.30 21.38
C PHE A 206 22.09 3.72 21.04
N MET A 207 22.78 4.34 21.98
CA MET A 207 24.15 4.81 21.72
C MET A 207 25.12 3.65 21.50
N ALA A 208 25.03 2.59 22.29
CA ALA A 208 25.87 1.39 22.11
C ALA A 208 25.57 0.68 20.77
N ALA A 209 24.29 0.61 20.38
CA ALA A 209 23.90 0.07 19.08
C ALA A 209 24.44 0.94 17.92
N LEU A 210 24.39 2.25 18.05
CA LEU A 210 24.93 3.20 17.06
C LEU A 210 26.46 3.08 16.93
N ASP A 211 27.16 3.03 18.05
CA ASP A 211 28.63 2.82 18.09
C ASP A 211 29.01 1.46 17.50
N GLY A 212 28.22 0.42 17.81
CA GLY A 212 28.37 -0.90 17.21
C GLY A 212 28.21 -0.86 15.70
N LEU A 213 27.16 -0.21 15.21
CA LEU A 213 26.88 -0.06 13.78
C LEU A 213 27.98 0.75 13.05
N ALA A 214 28.53 1.78 13.70
CA ALA A 214 29.63 2.58 13.15
C ALA A 214 30.92 1.79 12.97
N ARG A 215 31.11 0.67 13.71
CA ARG A 215 32.30 -0.22 13.59
C ARG A 215 32.10 -1.32 12.54
N VAL A 216 30.88 -1.51 12.05
CA VAL A 216 30.62 -2.52 11.00
C VAL A 216 31.25 -2.08 9.70
N THR A 217 32.08 -2.95 9.13
CA THR A 217 32.70 -2.78 7.82
C THR A 217 32.26 -3.92 6.91
N ASP A 218 32.06 -3.62 5.64
CA ASP A 218 31.78 -4.61 4.58
C ASP A 218 32.46 -4.14 3.30
N GLU A 219 33.60 -4.72 2.99
CA GLU A 219 34.41 -4.33 1.82
C GLU A 219 33.67 -4.50 0.49
N SER A 220 32.67 -5.40 0.43
CA SER A 220 31.85 -5.59 -0.76
C SER A 220 30.86 -4.45 -1.01
N VAL A 221 30.55 -3.64 0.01
CA VAL A 221 29.59 -2.53 -0.07
C VAL A 221 30.31 -1.19 0.05
N ALA A 222 31.15 -1.01 1.07
CA ALA A 222 31.95 0.19 1.28
C ALA A 222 33.03 -0.06 2.33
N SER A 223 34.27 0.31 2.02
CA SER A 223 35.44 0.19 2.94
C SER A 223 35.50 1.29 4.01
N THR A 224 34.62 2.32 3.92
CA THR A 224 34.66 3.47 4.85
C THR A 224 34.03 3.12 6.20
N PRO A 225 34.76 3.19 7.32
CA PRO A 225 34.16 3.00 8.64
C PRO A 225 33.05 3.99 8.92
N GLY A 226 32.00 3.56 9.62
CA GLY A 226 30.87 4.41 9.99
C GLY A 226 29.82 4.63 8.89
N ILE A 227 30.01 4.07 7.70
CA ILE A 227 29.12 4.31 6.57
C ILE A 227 27.68 3.86 6.84
N PHE A 228 27.46 2.74 7.55
CA PHE A 228 26.13 2.24 7.90
C PHE A 228 25.45 3.04 9.03
N ALA A 229 26.19 3.81 9.79
CA ALA A 229 25.67 4.76 10.77
C ALA A 229 25.53 6.19 10.19
N SER A 230 25.94 6.40 8.94
CA SER A 230 25.94 7.71 8.32
C SER A 230 24.54 8.15 7.87
N PHE A 231 24.39 9.45 7.63
CA PHE A 231 23.11 10.07 7.27
C PHE A 231 22.59 9.64 5.89
N PHE A 232 23.46 9.39 4.93
CA PHE A 232 23.10 9.04 3.55
C PHE A 232 23.39 7.57 3.18
N GLY A 233 24.11 6.85 4.01
CA GLY A 233 24.49 5.46 3.75
C GLY A 233 25.49 5.29 2.60
N PRO A 234 25.77 4.04 2.19
CA PRO A 234 26.76 3.73 1.15
C PRO A 234 26.30 4.06 -0.28
N ASP A 235 24.99 4.12 -0.53
CA ASP A 235 24.41 4.32 -1.87
C ASP A 235 23.19 5.23 -1.83
N PRO A 236 23.41 6.56 -1.77
CA PRO A 236 22.32 7.55 -1.68
C PRO A 236 21.39 7.57 -2.88
N LEU A 237 21.90 7.27 -4.08
CA LEU A 237 21.10 7.30 -5.31
C LEU A 237 20.05 6.19 -5.33
N ASN A 238 20.46 4.95 -5.07
CA ASN A 238 19.53 3.84 -4.99
C ASN A 238 18.56 3.98 -3.79
N LEU A 239 19.03 4.55 -2.68
CA LEU A 239 18.16 4.90 -1.56
C LEU A 239 17.09 5.93 -1.96
N LEU A 240 17.45 6.93 -2.77
CA LEU A 240 16.48 7.91 -3.29
C LEU A 240 15.39 7.23 -4.14
N PHE A 241 15.74 6.26 -4.98
CA PHE A 241 14.73 5.49 -5.73
C PHE A 241 13.81 4.69 -4.81
N VAL A 242 14.33 4.13 -3.72
CA VAL A 242 13.50 3.47 -2.70
C VAL A 242 12.52 4.47 -2.09
N VAL A 243 12.99 5.65 -1.69
CA VAL A 243 12.15 6.73 -1.14
C VAL A 243 11.07 7.14 -2.13
N ILE A 244 11.41 7.34 -3.40
CA ILE A 244 10.45 7.70 -4.46
C ILE A 244 9.39 6.62 -4.61
N LEU A 245 9.81 5.36 -4.81
CA LEU A 245 8.87 4.26 -5.01
C LEU A 245 7.91 4.11 -3.82
N THR A 246 8.44 4.07 -2.61
CA THR A 246 7.64 3.79 -1.41
C THR A 246 6.79 4.96 -0.95
N SER A 247 7.19 6.19 -1.24
CA SER A 247 6.48 7.38 -0.80
C SER A 247 5.55 7.93 -1.88
N LEU A 248 6.08 8.28 -3.04
CA LEU A 248 5.27 8.84 -4.13
C LEU A 248 4.35 7.79 -4.75
N GLY A 249 4.74 6.52 -4.74
CA GLY A 249 3.94 5.41 -5.26
C GLY A 249 2.55 5.32 -4.64
N THR A 250 2.38 5.67 -3.37
CA THR A 250 1.08 5.64 -2.68
C THR A 250 0.01 6.48 -3.36
N TRP A 251 0.39 7.52 -4.13
CA TRP A 251 -0.54 8.42 -4.83
C TRP A 251 -1.22 7.76 -6.04
N GLY A 252 -0.61 6.73 -6.60
CA GLY A 252 -1.14 5.99 -7.75
C GLY A 252 -1.73 4.62 -7.41
N LEU A 253 -1.74 4.23 -6.13
CA LEU A 253 -2.26 2.92 -5.72
C LEU A 253 -3.77 2.96 -5.48
N PRO A 254 -4.56 2.11 -6.16
CA PRO A 254 -6.02 2.14 -6.09
C PRO A 254 -6.57 1.95 -4.68
N GLN A 255 -6.01 1.04 -3.87
CA GLN A 255 -6.43 0.81 -2.50
C GLN A 255 -6.14 1.99 -1.56
N MET A 256 -5.12 2.80 -1.86
CA MET A 256 -4.79 4.01 -1.09
C MET A 256 -5.76 5.14 -1.45
N VAL A 257 -5.97 5.35 -2.75
CA VAL A 257 -6.85 6.36 -3.33
C VAL A 257 -8.30 6.16 -2.86
N GLN A 258 -8.76 4.91 -2.76
CA GLN A 258 -10.10 4.56 -2.29
C GLN A 258 -10.44 5.10 -0.89
N LYS A 259 -9.43 5.28 -0.02
CA LYS A 259 -9.64 5.83 1.33
C LYS A 259 -10.14 7.28 1.28
N PHE A 260 -9.68 8.07 0.32
CA PHE A 260 -10.18 9.44 0.12
C PHE A 260 -11.60 9.48 -0.46
N TYR A 261 -12.04 8.44 -1.20
CA TYR A 261 -13.43 8.35 -1.67
C TYR A 261 -14.41 8.10 -0.52
N ALA A 262 -13.99 7.33 0.47
CA ALA A 262 -14.81 6.87 1.60
C ALA A 262 -14.95 7.90 2.72
N ILE A 263 -14.06 8.91 2.82
CA ILE A 263 -14.04 9.87 3.92
C ILE A 263 -15.30 10.76 3.95
N LYS A 264 -15.81 11.04 5.14
CA LYS A 264 -17.09 11.69 5.35
C LYS A 264 -17.17 13.11 4.77
N ASN A 265 -16.20 13.98 5.08
CA ASN A 265 -16.23 15.40 4.70
C ASN A 265 -14.82 16.02 4.69
N GLU A 266 -14.73 17.29 4.27
CA GLU A 266 -13.47 18.04 4.17
C GLU A 266 -12.78 18.28 5.53
N GLU A 267 -13.54 18.49 6.60
CA GLU A 267 -12.98 18.67 7.96
C GLU A 267 -12.28 17.38 8.41
N SER A 268 -12.87 16.23 8.08
CA SER A 268 -12.27 14.93 8.35
C SER A 268 -10.95 14.73 7.61
N ILE A 269 -10.77 15.33 6.43
CA ILE A 269 -9.50 15.29 5.69
C ILE A 269 -8.39 16.01 6.48
N LYS A 270 -8.64 17.20 7.00
CA LYS A 270 -7.64 17.95 7.79
C LYS A 270 -7.18 17.16 9.02
N LYS A 271 -8.13 16.60 9.78
CA LYS A 271 -7.82 15.76 10.94
C LYS A 271 -7.09 14.47 10.53
N GLY A 272 -7.56 13.83 9.47
CA GLY A 272 -6.96 12.61 8.91
C GLY A 272 -5.52 12.81 8.45
N THR A 273 -5.20 13.98 7.88
CA THR A 273 -3.84 14.33 7.45
C THR A 273 -2.84 14.22 8.62
N ILE A 274 -3.17 14.85 9.75
CA ILE A 274 -2.28 14.85 10.92
C ILE A 274 -2.13 13.43 11.49
N ILE A 275 -3.25 12.75 11.69
CA ILE A 275 -3.28 11.40 12.27
C ILE A 275 -2.49 10.41 11.40
N SER A 276 -2.75 10.41 10.09
CA SER A 276 -2.08 9.51 9.15
C SER A 276 -0.58 9.79 9.04
N THR A 277 -0.17 11.06 9.08
CA THR A 277 1.25 11.45 9.03
C THR A 277 2.01 10.99 10.27
N LEU A 278 1.44 11.20 11.46
CA LEU A 278 2.05 10.73 12.71
C LEU A 278 2.10 9.20 12.75
N PHE A 279 1.04 8.53 12.30
CA PHE A 279 1.03 7.08 12.19
C PHE A 279 2.17 6.58 11.27
N ALA A 280 2.30 7.16 10.08
CA ALA A 280 3.34 6.79 9.12
C ALA A 280 4.75 7.05 9.67
N LEU A 281 4.96 8.15 10.37
CA LEU A 281 6.26 8.48 10.97
C LEU A 281 6.67 7.42 12.01
N VAL A 282 5.75 7.01 12.88
CA VAL A 282 6.04 6.04 13.93
C VAL A 282 6.15 4.63 13.35
N VAL A 283 5.20 4.20 12.54
CA VAL A 283 5.11 2.80 12.09
C VAL A 283 6.09 2.54 10.93
N ALA A 284 6.02 3.30 9.86
CA ALA A 284 6.94 3.13 8.74
C ALA A 284 8.35 3.63 9.11
N GLY A 285 8.47 4.83 9.67
CA GLY A 285 9.74 5.38 10.14
C GLY A 285 10.44 4.46 11.12
N GLY A 286 9.71 3.99 12.13
CA GLY A 286 10.22 3.06 13.14
C GLY A 286 10.67 1.72 12.55
N SER A 287 9.98 1.21 11.54
CA SER A 287 10.34 -0.07 10.91
C SER A 287 11.65 0.03 10.13
N TYR A 288 11.81 1.05 9.29
CA TYR A 288 13.07 1.28 8.58
C TYR A 288 14.22 1.63 9.52
N PHE A 289 13.95 2.40 10.58
CA PHE A 289 14.91 2.68 11.64
C PHE A 289 15.39 1.39 12.32
N LEU A 290 14.48 0.50 12.72
CA LEU A 290 14.81 -0.79 13.30
C LEU A 290 15.64 -1.64 12.32
N GLY A 291 15.24 -1.72 11.07
CA GLY A 291 15.96 -2.44 10.02
C GLY A 291 17.39 -1.95 9.83
N GLY A 292 17.64 -0.64 10.03
CA GLY A 292 18.96 -0.02 9.96
C GLY A 292 20.00 -0.64 10.87
N PHE A 293 19.59 -1.30 11.95
CA PHE A 293 20.48 -2.03 12.88
C PHE A 293 20.66 -3.50 12.50
N GLY A 294 20.14 -3.97 11.37
CA GLY A 294 20.23 -5.36 10.91
C GLY A 294 21.68 -5.89 10.84
N ARG A 295 22.63 -5.04 10.45
CA ARG A 295 24.05 -5.37 10.38
C ARG A 295 24.70 -5.74 11.72
N LEU A 296 24.10 -5.37 12.85
CA LEU A 296 24.56 -5.81 14.18
C LEU A 296 24.32 -7.30 14.45
N TYR A 297 23.72 -8.02 13.52
CA TYR A 297 23.43 -9.45 13.58
C TYR A 297 24.07 -10.21 12.43
N SER A 298 25.09 -9.63 11.76
CA SER A 298 25.80 -10.21 10.63
C SER A 298 26.49 -11.54 10.93
N ASP A 299 26.81 -11.78 12.19
CA ASP A 299 27.35 -13.05 12.69
C ASP A 299 26.38 -14.24 12.54
N ARG A 300 25.07 -13.95 12.45
CA ARG A 300 24.00 -14.95 12.38
C ARG A 300 23.15 -14.89 11.11
N ILE A 301 23.38 -13.91 10.27
CA ILE A 301 22.61 -13.68 9.05
C ILE A 301 23.51 -13.93 7.84
N ASP A 302 23.23 -15.02 7.13
CA ASP A 302 23.79 -15.25 5.80
C ASP A 302 22.73 -14.87 4.74
N VAL A 303 22.90 -13.67 4.19
CA VAL A 303 21.97 -13.12 3.17
C VAL A 303 22.07 -13.91 1.86
N ASN A 304 23.22 -14.50 1.55
CA ASN A 304 23.41 -15.29 0.33
C ASN A 304 22.69 -16.63 0.40
N ALA A 305 22.69 -17.26 1.57
CA ALA A 305 22.02 -18.54 1.79
C ALA A 305 20.51 -18.39 2.08
N ASN A 306 20.13 -17.39 2.90
CA ASN A 306 18.78 -17.27 3.46
C ASN A 306 17.94 -16.12 2.87
N GLY A 307 18.58 -15.26 2.06
CA GLY A 307 17.96 -14.06 1.48
C GLY A 307 17.75 -12.92 2.49
N PHE A 308 17.43 -11.74 1.96
CA PHE A 308 17.17 -10.53 2.77
C PHE A 308 15.97 -10.65 3.70
N ASP A 309 15.00 -11.50 3.36
CA ASP A 309 13.77 -11.68 4.14
C ASP A 309 14.01 -12.42 5.48
N SER A 310 15.21 -12.96 5.69
CA SER A 310 15.65 -13.59 6.96
C SER A 310 16.12 -12.57 8.01
N ILE A 311 16.45 -11.33 7.62
CA ILE A 311 17.09 -10.35 8.49
C ILE A 311 16.21 -10.02 9.70
N ILE A 312 15.01 -9.52 9.48
CA ILE A 312 14.11 -9.12 10.56
C ILE A 312 13.73 -10.31 11.45
N PRO A 313 13.31 -11.48 10.93
CA PRO A 313 13.10 -12.65 11.77
C PRO A 313 14.29 -13.01 12.67
N THR A 314 15.52 -12.97 12.14
CA THR A 314 16.74 -13.25 12.92
C THR A 314 17.01 -12.21 14.00
N MET A 315 16.84 -10.92 13.70
CA MET A 315 16.94 -9.84 14.69
C MET A 315 15.98 -10.01 15.86
N LEU A 316 14.81 -10.58 15.60
CA LEU A 316 13.73 -10.73 16.59
C LEU A 316 13.74 -12.10 17.31
N SER A 317 14.54 -13.05 16.86
CA SER A 317 14.54 -14.42 17.39
C SER A 317 14.96 -14.53 18.87
N ASP A 318 15.76 -13.58 19.36
CA ASP A 318 16.25 -13.55 20.74
C ASP A 318 15.32 -12.84 21.72
N LEU A 319 14.21 -12.30 21.23
CA LEU A 319 13.26 -11.63 22.09
C LEU A 319 12.54 -12.64 23.01
N SER A 320 12.08 -12.16 24.16
CA SER A 320 11.31 -13.00 25.06
C SER A 320 10.04 -13.56 24.40
N PRO A 321 9.49 -14.69 24.84
CA PRO A 321 8.30 -15.29 24.25
C PRO A 321 7.08 -14.35 24.20
N ILE A 322 6.98 -13.41 25.14
CA ILE A 322 5.94 -12.37 25.16
C ILE A 322 6.14 -11.40 24.01
N LEU A 323 7.36 -10.91 23.83
CA LEU A 323 7.70 -10.00 22.73
C LEU A 323 7.55 -10.66 21.36
N ILE A 324 7.95 -11.92 21.22
CA ILE A 324 7.70 -12.69 19.97
C ILE A 324 6.19 -12.79 19.69
N SER A 325 5.36 -12.98 20.71
CA SER A 325 3.91 -12.99 20.56
C SER A 325 3.38 -11.63 20.09
N LEU A 326 3.93 -10.53 20.61
CA LEU A 326 3.60 -9.17 20.17
C LEU A 326 4.03 -8.93 18.71
N VAL A 327 5.23 -9.39 18.31
CA VAL A 327 5.71 -9.33 16.91
C VAL A 327 4.73 -10.04 15.98
N VAL A 328 4.29 -11.23 16.34
CA VAL A 328 3.35 -12.02 15.51
C VAL A 328 2.04 -11.27 15.32
N ILE A 329 1.47 -10.70 16.38
CA ILE A 329 0.22 -9.94 16.29
C ILE A 329 0.42 -8.63 15.52
N LEU A 330 1.56 -7.94 15.69
CA LEU A 330 1.93 -6.77 14.90
C LEU A 330 1.91 -7.09 13.40
N VAL A 331 2.60 -8.15 12.99
CA VAL A 331 2.76 -8.50 11.57
C VAL A 331 1.47 -9.06 10.99
N LEU A 332 0.70 -9.80 11.78
CA LEU A 332 -0.67 -10.16 11.42
C LEU A 332 -1.51 -8.93 11.14
N SER A 333 -1.53 -7.98 12.08
CA SER A 333 -2.29 -6.74 11.96
C SER A 333 -1.88 -5.98 10.70
N ALA A 334 -0.58 -5.82 10.47
CA ALA A 334 -0.04 -5.16 9.30
C ALA A 334 -0.42 -5.85 7.97
N SER A 335 -0.40 -7.18 7.95
CA SER A 335 -0.70 -7.94 6.73
C SER A 335 -2.20 -8.02 6.44
N MET A 336 -3.02 -8.25 7.48
CA MET A 336 -4.46 -8.41 7.31
C MET A 336 -5.15 -7.11 6.89
N SER A 337 -4.72 -5.95 7.40
CA SER A 337 -5.21 -4.64 6.98
C SER A 337 -4.91 -4.34 5.51
N THR A 338 -3.69 -4.64 5.08
CA THR A 338 -3.30 -4.46 3.68
C THR A 338 -4.03 -5.45 2.77
N LEU A 339 -4.07 -6.75 3.14
CA LEU A 339 -4.77 -7.78 2.37
C LEU A 339 -6.24 -7.43 2.13
N SER A 340 -6.97 -7.02 3.17
CA SER A 340 -8.38 -6.64 3.03
C SER A 340 -8.58 -5.47 2.05
N SER A 341 -7.70 -4.49 2.10
CA SER A 341 -7.75 -3.33 1.18
C SER A 341 -7.47 -3.72 -0.27
N LEU A 342 -6.46 -4.57 -0.52
CA LEU A 342 -6.12 -5.05 -1.86
C LEU A 342 -7.24 -5.90 -2.45
N VAL A 343 -7.80 -6.79 -1.64
CA VAL A 343 -8.86 -7.73 -2.06
C VAL A 343 -10.14 -6.98 -2.41
N ILE A 344 -10.54 -5.98 -1.61
CA ILE A 344 -11.71 -5.15 -1.92
C ILE A 344 -11.46 -4.32 -3.17
N ALA A 345 -10.32 -3.65 -3.29
CA ALA A 345 -10.01 -2.82 -4.45
C ALA A 345 -9.97 -3.65 -5.75
N SER A 346 -9.33 -4.81 -5.74
CA SER A 346 -9.24 -5.71 -6.90
C SER A 346 -10.60 -6.27 -7.31
N SER A 347 -11.36 -6.82 -6.36
CA SER A 347 -12.63 -7.49 -6.64
C SER A 347 -13.73 -6.50 -7.04
N SER A 348 -13.80 -5.32 -6.40
CA SER A 348 -14.77 -4.29 -6.79
C SER A 348 -14.47 -3.73 -8.18
N THR A 349 -13.20 -3.46 -8.47
CA THR A 349 -12.75 -2.97 -9.77
C THR A 349 -13.09 -3.97 -10.88
N LEU A 350 -12.77 -5.26 -10.70
CA LEU A 350 -13.08 -6.27 -11.71
C LEU A 350 -14.59 -6.47 -11.90
N THR A 351 -15.38 -6.39 -10.82
CA THR A 351 -16.85 -6.51 -10.93
C THR A 351 -17.47 -5.32 -11.62
N ILE A 352 -17.18 -4.10 -11.12
CA ILE A 352 -17.89 -2.87 -11.53
C ILE A 352 -17.37 -2.40 -12.90
N ASP A 353 -16.05 -2.41 -13.09
CA ASP A 353 -15.42 -1.72 -14.20
C ASP A 353 -15.06 -2.65 -15.38
N PHE A 354 -15.05 -3.97 -15.15
CA PHE A 354 -14.81 -4.95 -16.20
C PHE A 354 -16.05 -5.80 -16.47
N LEU A 355 -16.51 -6.62 -15.51
CA LEU A 355 -17.59 -7.58 -15.76
C LEU A 355 -18.93 -6.88 -16.08
N LYS A 356 -19.33 -5.92 -15.24
CA LYS A 356 -20.57 -5.16 -15.47
C LYS A 356 -20.49 -4.38 -16.77
N GLU A 357 -19.35 -3.70 -17.01
CA GLU A 357 -19.18 -2.83 -18.18
C GLU A 357 -19.18 -3.59 -19.51
N LEU A 358 -18.55 -4.76 -19.58
CA LEU A 358 -18.39 -5.51 -20.84
C LEU A 358 -19.49 -6.55 -21.07
N PHE A 359 -19.89 -7.28 -20.03
CA PHE A 359 -20.71 -8.48 -20.19
C PHE A 359 -22.13 -8.33 -19.62
N PHE A 360 -22.30 -7.53 -18.55
CA PHE A 360 -23.55 -7.45 -17.82
C PHE A 360 -23.98 -6.01 -17.53
N PRO A 361 -24.22 -5.13 -18.54
CA PRO A 361 -24.52 -3.70 -18.33
C PRO A 361 -25.72 -3.43 -17.41
N LYS A 362 -26.67 -4.35 -17.34
CA LYS A 362 -27.90 -4.27 -16.52
C LYS A 362 -27.80 -5.06 -15.22
N MET A 363 -26.57 -5.34 -14.72
CA MET A 363 -26.40 -6.11 -13.49
C MET A 363 -26.95 -5.34 -12.28
N GLU A 364 -27.92 -5.94 -11.60
CA GLU A 364 -28.53 -5.42 -10.37
C GLU A 364 -27.49 -5.28 -9.23
N GLU A 365 -27.66 -4.32 -8.33
CA GLU A 365 -26.72 -4.07 -7.23
C GLU A 365 -26.47 -5.30 -6.36
N LYS A 366 -27.51 -6.07 -6.02
CA LYS A 366 -27.37 -7.31 -5.25
C LYS A 366 -26.45 -8.34 -5.94
N LYS A 367 -26.58 -8.45 -7.27
CA LYS A 367 -25.71 -9.33 -8.08
C LYS A 367 -24.29 -8.79 -8.17
N GLN A 368 -24.11 -7.45 -8.21
CA GLN A 368 -22.78 -6.84 -8.16
C GLN A 368 -22.07 -7.15 -6.84
N VAL A 369 -22.73 -6.98 -5.69
CA VAL A 369 -22.17 -7.31 -4.37
C VAL A 369 -21.85 -8.80 -4.27
N LEU A 370 -22.71 -9.70 -4.79
CA LEU A 370 -22.43 -11.13 -4.82
C LEU A 370 -21.21 -11.44 -5.69
N SER A 371 -21.10 -10.82 -6.87
CA SER A 371 -19.95 -10.98 -7.77
C SER A 371 -18.66 -10.47 -7.12
N ILE A 372 -18.69 -9.33 -6.42
CA ILE A 372 -17.54 -8.85 -5.67
C ILE A 372 -17.11 -9.89 -4.63
N ARG A 373 -18.03 -10.44 -3.85
CA ARG A 373 -17.73 -11.48 -2.84
C ARG A 373 -17.13 -12.74 -3.46
N LEU A 374 -17.61 -13.17 -4.61
CA LEU A 374 -17.06 -14.31 -5.32
C LEU A 374 -15.64 -14.02 -5.82
N LEU A 375 -15.44 -12.83 -6.41
CA LEU A 375 -14.12 -12.41 -6.89
C LEU A 375 -13.11 -12.17 -5.78
N VAL A 376 -13.55 -11.85 -4.55
CA VAL A 376 -12.70 -11.87 -3.35
C VAL A 376 -12.05 -13.25 -3.19
N VAL A 377 -12.84 -14.32 -3.27
CA VAL A 377 -12.34 -15.68 -3.14
C VAL A 377 -11.38 -16.04 -4.28
N VAL A 378 -11.76 -15.72 -5.51
CA VAL A 378 -10.93 -16.00 -6.70
C VAL A 378 -9.59 -15.26 -6.64
N PHE A 379 -9.61 -13.97 -6.28
CA PHE A 379 -8.38 -13.16 -6.17
C PHE A 379 -7.45 -13.69 -5.07
N ILE A 380 -8.00 -14.04 -3.91
CA ILE A 380 -7.24 -14.63 -2.79
C ILE A 380 -6.63 -15.97 -3.24
N ALA A 381 -7.40 -16.82 -3.91
CA ALA A 381 -6.92 -18.12 -4.38
C ALA A 381 -5.75 -17.98 -5.37
N ILE A 382 -5.88 -17.10 -6.38
CA ILE A 382 -4.81 -16.85 -7.37
C ILE A 382 -3.55 -16.32 -6.66
N SER A 383 -3.70 -15.36 -5.77
CA SER A 383 -2.57 -14.77 -5.05
C SER A 383 -1.88 -15.78 -4.12
N SER A 384 -2.64 -16.65 -3.48
CA SER A 384 -2.10 -17.71 -2.62
C SER A 384 -1.34 -18.76 -3.42
N VAL A 385 -1.87 -19.16 -4.58
CA VAL A 385 -1.17 -20.09 -5.50
C VAL A 385 0.15 -19.47 -5.98
N LEU A 386 0.14 -18.20 -6.36
CA LEU A 386 1.37 -17.50 -6.75
C LEU A 386 2.40 -17.47 -5.61
N ALA A 387 1.96 -17.20 -4.37
CA ALA A 387 2.84 -17.22 -3.20
C ALA A 387 3.45 -18.62 -2.97
N LEU A 388 2.67 -19.70 -3.14
CA LEU A 388 3.16 -21.08 -3.02
C LEU A 388 4.17 -21.45 -4.12
N ILE A 389 3.93 -21.03 -5.36
CA ILE A 389 4.87 -21.24 -6.48
C ILE A 389 6.19 -20.54 -6.19
N GLN A 390 6.14 -19.30 -5.73
CA GLN A 390 7.35 -18.51 -5.42
C GLN A 390 8.17 -19.12 -4.28
N TYR A 391 7.52 -19.62 -3.24
CA TYR A 391 8.21 -20.26 -2.13
C TYR A 391 9.05 -21.46 -2.60
N LYS A 392 8.53 -22.24 -3.56
CA LYS A 392 9.22 -23.40 -4.12
C LYS A 392 10.35 -23.04 -5.09
N SER A 393 10.24 -21.89 -5.77
CA SER A 393 11.20 -21.52 -6.83
C SER A 393 12.38 -20.68 -6.37
N SER A 394 12.39 -20.18 -5.12
CA SER A 394 13.43 -19.31 -4.51
C SER A 394 13.90 -18.11 -5.37
N VAL A 395 13.15 -17.74 -6.40
CA VAL A 395 13.60 -16.84 -7.48
C VAL A 395 13.41 -15.37 -7.17
N THR A 396 12.54 -14.99 -6.23
CA THR A 396 12.21 -13.57 -6.02
C THR A 396 12.07 -13.22 -4.55
N PHE A 397 12.77 -12.17 -4.11
CA PHE A 397 12.59 -11.57 -2.78
C PHE A 397 11.25 -10.83 -2.67
N ILE A 398 10.69 -10.78 -1.48
CA ILE A 398 9.42 -10.08 -1.17
C ILE A 398 9.42 -8.64 -1.71
N ALA A 399 10.52 -7.91 -1.49
CA ALA A 399 10.66 -6.52 -1.93
C ALA A 399 10.60 -6.34 -3.46
N GLN A 400 11.08 -7.31 -4.23
CA GLN A 400 11.04 -7.23 -5.69
C GLN A 400 9.62 -7.37 -6.25
N LEU A 401 8.82 -8.26 -5.69
CA LEU A 401 7.41 -8.43 -6.10
C LEU A 401 6.58 -7.19 -5.84
N MET A 402 6.75 -6.60 -4.67
CA MET A 402 6.10 -5.35 -4.35
C MET A 402 6.60 -4.24 -5.29
N GLY A 403 7.91 -4.19 -5.58
CA GLY A 403 8.50 -3.24 -6.53
C GLY A 403 7.88 -3.33 -7.92
N VAL A 404 7.67 -4.54 -8.43
CA VAL A 404 6.98 -4.79 -9.72
C VAL A 404 5.53 -4.29 -9.68
N SER A 405 4.78 -4.66 -8.65
CA SER A 405 3.39 -4.26 -8.51
C SER A 405 3.23 -2.74 -8.37
N TRP A 406 3.96 -2.14 -7.45
CA TRP A 406 3.90 -0.69 -7.22
C TRP A 406 4.41 0.11 -8.40
N GLY A 407 5.50 -0.36 -9.03
CA GLY A 407 6.04 0.26 -10.24
C GLY A 407 5.03 0.28 -11.39
N ALA A 408 4.34 -0.83 -11.61
CA ALA A 408 3.31 -0.92 -12.66
C ALA A 408 2.08 -0.07 -12.34
N LEU A 409 1.54 -0.18 -11.12
CA LEU A 409 0.33 0.54 -10.72
C LEU A 409 0.59 2.04 -10.63
N ALA A 410 1.58 2.46 -9.85
CA ALA A 410 1.86 3.88 -9.68
C ALA A 410 2.49 4.49 -10.94
N GLY A 411 3.32 3.75 -11.67
CA GLY A 411 3.83 4.16 -12.98
C GLY A 411 2.73 4.38 -14.02
N SER A 412 1.64 3.60 -13.95
CA SER A 412 0.48 3.79 -14.83
C SER A 412 -0.47 4.88 -14.35
N PHE A 413 -0.74 4.98 -13.05
CA PHE A 413 -1.89 5.75 -12.55
C PHE A 413 -1.54 7.07 -11.85
N LEU A 414 -0.37 7.20 -11.23
CA LEU A 414 -0.02 8.38 -10.44
C LEU A 414 -0.18 9.68 -11.23
N ALA A 415 0.50 9.80 -12.36
CA ALA A 415 0.50 11.01 -13.16
C ALA A 415 -0.87 11.30 -13.80
N PRO A 416 -1.51 10.35 -14.52
CA PRO A 416 -2.83 10.59 -15.08
C PRO A 416 -3.86 10.96 -14.03
N PHE A 417 -3.83 10.30 -12.88
CA PHE A 417 -4.78 10.54 -11.81
C PHE A 417 -4.60 11.92 -11.18
N MET A 418 -3.38 12.26 -10.79
CA MET A 418 -3.06 13.55 -10.22
C MET A 418 -3.42 14.70 -11.18
N TYR A 419 -2.96 14.61 -12.43
CA TYR A 419 -3.26 15.66 -13.41
C TYR A 419 -4.75 15.73 -13.76
N ALA A 420 -5.50 14.62 -13.76
CA ALA A 420 -6.95 14.65 -13.99
C ALA A 420 -7.71 15.47 -12.94
N LEU A 421 -7.20 15.55 -11.71
CA LEU A 421 -7.79 16.36 -10.63
C LEU A 421 -7.46 17.85 -10.73
N TYR A 422 -6.35 18.22 -11.40
CA TYR A 422 -5.84 19.59 -11.39
C TYR A 422 -5.86 20.29 -12.75
N SER A 423 -5.77 19.53 -13.85
CA SER A 423 -5.62 20.10 -15.19
C SER A 423 -6.83 19.79 -16.07
N LYS A 424 -7.38 20.85 -16.67
CA LYS A 424 -8.42 20.75 -17.69
C LYS A 424 -7.88 20.25 -19.04
N ARG A 425 -6.55 20.16 -19.22
CA ARG A 425 -5.89 19.88 -20.52
C ARG A 425 -5.57 18.40 -20.75
N VAL A 426 -5.56 17.58 -19.70
CA VAL A 426 -5.25 16.15 -19.78
C VAL A 426 -6.17 15.43 -20.75
N THR A 427 -5.61 14.56 -21.60
CA THR A 427 -6.33 13.87 -22.67
C THR A 427 -6.42 12.35 -22.43
N LYS A 428 -7.37 11.69 -23.11
CA LYS A 428 -7.46 10.22 -23.11
C LYS A 428 -6.16 9.56 -23.58
N ALA A 429 -5.53 10.14 -24.59
CA ALA A 429 -4.30 9.64 -25.17
C ALA A 429 -3.14 9.69 -24.18
N SER A 430 -3.01 10.77 -23.38
CA SER A 430 -1.98 10.87 -22.34
C SER A 430 -2.18 9.86 -21.22
N CYS A 431 -3.45 9.56 -20.84
CA CYS A 431 -3.75 8.51 -19.88
C CYS A 431 -3.34 7.14 -20.43
N TRP A 432 -3.71 6.81 -21.67
CA TRP A 432 -3.31 5.56 -22.31
C TRP A 432 -1.80 5.41 -22.46
N ALA A 433 -1.11 6.47 -22.86
CA ALA A 433 0.35 6.47 -22.98
C ALA A 433 0.99 6.09 -21.63
N CYS A 434 0.52 6.68 -20.53
CA CYS A 434 1.04 6.38 -19.20
C CYS A 434 0.65 4.97 -18.72
N PHE A 435 -0.59 4.52 -18.96
CA PHE A 435 -1.05 3.18 -18.60
C PHE A 435 -0.22 2.09 -19.28
N LEU A 436 -0.01 2.23 -20.59
CA LEU A 436 0.79 1.29 -21.36
C LEU A 436 2.27 1.37 -20.99
N PHE A 437 2.83 2.57 -20.86
CA PHE A 437 4.23 2.75 -20.51
C PHE A 437 4.56 2.11 -19.16
N GLY A 438 3.83 2.47 -18.07
CA GLY A 438 4.10 1.97 -16.73
C GLY A 438 3.96 0.46 -16.63
N SER A 439 2.85 -0.09 -17.15
CA SER A 439 2.62 -1.55 -17.13
C SER A 439 3.60 -2.33 -18.00
N THR A 440 3.84 -1.88 -19.25
CA THR A 440 4.76 -2.57 -20.19
C THR A 440 6.21 -2.50 -19.71
N LEU A 441 6.65 -1.35 -19.20
CA LEU A 441 8.02 -1.19 -18.68
C LEU A 441 8.29 -2.19 -17.54
N MET A 442 7.35 -2.37 -16.62
CA MET A 442 7.52 -3.30 -15.51
C MET A 442 7.45 -4.76 -15.97
N VAL A 443 6.57 -5.10 -16.92
CA VAL A 443 6.55 -6.44 -17.53
C VAL A 443 7.87 -6.71 -18.27
N ALA A 444 8.35 -5.75 -19.05
CA ALA A 444 9.63 -5.88 -19.74
C ALA A 444 10.81 -6.06 -18.75
N ASN A 445 10.79 -5.35 -17.61
CA ASN A 445 11.80 -5.52 -16.56
C ASN A 445 11.81 -6.94 -15.98
N ILE A 446 10.66 -7.61 -15.87
CA ILE A 446 10.59 -8.99 -15.38
C ILE A 446 11.29 -9.94 -16.35
N PHE A 447 10.98 -9.85 -17.65
CA PHE A 447 11.43 -10.83 -18.65
C PHE A 447 12.79 -10.49 -19.28
N PHE A 448 13.12 -9.20 -19.39
CA PHE A 448 14.29 -8.70 -20.12
C PHE A 448 15.27 -7.94 -19.22
N ARG A 449 15.27 -8.20 -17.92
CA ARG A 449 16.11 -7.51 -16.92
C ARG A 449 17.58 -7.33 -17.31
N PRO A 450 18.30 -8.36 -17.85
CA PRO A 450 19.71 -8.23 -18.20
C PRO A 450 19.99 -7.21 -19.31
N TYR A 451 18.99 -6.86 -20.12
CA TYR A 451 19.13 -5.89 -21.21
C TYR A 451 18.85 -4.45 -20.78
N PHE A 452 18.36 -4.25 -19.55
CA PHE A 452 18.15 -2.91 -19.01
C PHE A 452 19.46 -2.30 -18.50
N PRO A 453 19.58 -0.95 -18.53
CA PRO A 453 20.67 -0.28 -17.83
C PRO A 453 20.73 -0.74 -16.38
N GLU A 454 21.94 -0.84 -15.83
CA GLU A 454 22.17 -1.40 -14.49
C GLU A 454 21.24 -0.78 -13.41
N VAL A 455 21.09 0.54 -13.44
CA VAL A 455 20.19 1.28 -12.52
C VAL A 455 18.74 0.83 -12.63
N MET A 456 18.27 0.42 -13.81
CA MET A 456 16.89 -0.01 -14.06
C MET A 456 16.69 -1.53 -13.90
N GLN A 457 17.72 -2.30 -13.68
CA GLN A 457 17.57 -3.75 -13.46
C GLN A 457 16.80 -4.06 -12.15
N SER A 458 16.95 -3.19 -11.13
CA SER A 458 16.11 -3.29 -9.94
C SER A 458 14.66 -2.90 -10.25
N PRO A 459 13.65 -3.75 -9.95
CA PRO A 459 12.24 -3.38 -10.10
C PRO A 459 11.85 -2.13 -9.31
N ILE A 460 12.53 -1.86 -8.20
CA ILE A 460 12.33 -0.68 -7.35
C ILE A 460 12.71 0.58 -8.10
N ASN A 461 13.92 0.60 -8.66
CA ASN A 461 14.42 1.75 -9.42
C ASN A 461 13.62 1.94 -10.72
N CYS A 462 13.36 0.84 -11.43
CA CYS A 462 12.55 0.84 -12.64
C CYS A 462 11.15 1.42 -12.38
N GLY A 463 10.50 1.02 -11.28
CA GLY A 463 9.20 1.54 -10.87
C GLY A 463 9.23 3.03 -10.51
N ALA A 464 10.26 3.48 -9.78
CA ALA A 464 10.44 4.90 -9.48
C ALA A 464 10.63 5.73 -10.75
N ILE A 465 11.45 5.25 -11.70
CA ILE A 465 11.66 5.88 -13.01
C ILE A 465 10.35 5.91 -13.81
N ALA A 466 9.56 4.82 -13.78
CA ALA A 466 8.25 4.78 -14.45
C ALA A 466 7.31 5.89 -13.95
N MET A 467 7.27 6.12 -12.63
CA MET A 467 6.46 7.18 -12.03
C MET A 467 6.93 8.58 -12.46
N LEU A 468 8.25 8.84 -12.36
CA LEU A 468 8.82 10.13 -12.74
C LEU A 468 8.65 10.41 -14.24
N ALA A 469 8.86 9.40 -15.09
CA ALA A 469 8.60 9.51 -16.50
C ALA A 469 7.14 9.80 -16.82
N GLY A 470 6.20 9.16 -16.10
CA GLY A 470 4.77 9.44 -16.22
C GLY A 470 4.40 10.89 -15.92
N LEU A 471 5.01 11.49 -14.88
CA LEU A 471 4.80 12.90 -14.54
C LEU A 471 5.23 13.86 -15.66
N VAL A 472 6.24 13.51 -16.43
CA VAL A 472 6.71 14.28 -17.58
C VAL A 472 5.89 13.94 -18.84
N MET A 473 5.60 12.68 -19.06
CA MET A 473 4.93 12.18 -20.28
C MET A 473 3.50 12.66 -20.39
N VAL A 474 2.71 12.66 -19.29
CA VAL A 474 1.30 13.04 -19.35
C VAL A 474 1.10 14.50 -19.81
N PRO A 475 1.80 15.51 -19.27
CA PRO A 475 1.74 16.88 -19.82
C PRO A 475 2.16 16.97 -21.28
N ILE A 476 3.29 16.35 -21.64
CA ILE A 476 3.83 16.39 -23.01
C ILE A 476 2.80 15.81 -23.99
N VAL A 477 2.34 14.57 -23.79
CA VAL A 477 1.36 13.93 -24.68
C VAL A 477 0.05 14.72 -24.72
N SER A 478 -0.34 15.33 -23.61
CA SER A 478 -1.56 16.16 -23.56
C SER A 478 -1.44 17.41 -24.44
N VAL A 479 -0.24 17.99 -24.59
CA VAL A 479 -0.01 19.15 -25.47
C VAL A 479 -0.13 18.75 -26.93
N PHE A 480 0.41 17.59 -27.33
CA PHE A 480 0.44 17.12 -28.72
C PHE A 480 -0.82 16.38 -29.18
N THR A 481 -1.80 16.16 -28.30
CA THR A 481 -3.04 15.43 -28.62
C THR A 481 -4.25 16.37 -28.63
N PRO A 482 -5.33 16.01 -29.36
CA PRO A 482 -6.54 16.83 -29.42
C PRO A 482 -7.09 17.18 -28.04
N LYS A 483 -7.59 18.41 -27.92
CA LYS A 483 -8.20 18.88 -26.65
C LYS A 483 -9.34 17.95 -26.23
N PRO A 484 -9.49 17.69 -24.91
CA PRO A 484 -10.61 16.90 -24.41
C PRO A 484 -11.95 17.62 -24.66
N ASN A 485 -13.05 16.86 -24.60
CA ASN A 485 -14.39 17.42 -24.74
C ASN A 485 -14.64 18.48 -23.65
N GLN A 486 -14.87 19.72 -24.07
CA GLN A 486 -14.97 20.87 -23.17
C GLN A 486 -16.13 20.71 -22.18
N LYS A 487 -17.28 20.22 -22.63
CA LYS A 487 -18.47 20.00 -21.76
C LYS A 487 -18.18 19.02 -20.64
N LEU A 488 -17.52 17.88 -20.93
CA LEU A 488 -17.11 16.91 -19.92
C LEU A 488 -16.11 17.49 -18.92
N VAL A 489 -15.17 18.31 -19.42
CA VAL A 489 -14.17 18.95 -18.56
C VAL A 489 -14.82 19.99 -17.65
N GLU A 490 -15.69 20.84 -18.16
CA GLU A 490 -16.40 21.85 -17.40
C GLU A 490 -17.30 21.22 -16.35
N ASP A 491 -18.06 20.20 -16.70
CA ASP A 491 -18.89 19.45 -15.76
C ASP A 491 -18.04 18.84 -14.64
N ALA A 492 -16.98 18.12 -14.97
CA ALA A 492 -16.11 17.48 -13.96
C ALA A 492 -15.48 18.51 -13.00
N PHE A 493 -15.12 19.72 -13.47
CA PHE A 493 -14.53 20.76 -12.65
C PHE A 493 -15.54 21.68 -11.95
N ALA A 494 -16.80 21.67 -12.35
CA ALA A 494 -17.86 22.47 -11.72
C ALA A 494 -18.01 22.17 -10.22
N CYS A 495 -17.65 20.96 -9.79
CA CYS A 495 -17.65 20.58 -8.38
C CYS A 495 -16.76 21.47 -7.49
N TYR A 496 -15.72 22.09 -8.04
CA TYR A 496 -14.80 22.98 -7.28
C TYR A 496 -15.30 24.42 -7.22
N GLU A 497 -16.24 24.81 -8.08
CA GLU A 497 -16.79 26.17 -8.20
C GLU A 497 -18.01 26.39 -7.30
N LYS A 498 -18.60 25.33 -6.76
CA LYS A 498 -19.73 25.41 -5.82
C LYS A 498 -19.30 26.14 -4.55
N LYS A 499 -19.52 27.47 -4.51
CA LYS A 499 -19.48 28.24 -3.27
C LYS A 499 -20.66 27.80 -2.43
N THR A 500 -20.39 27.39 -1.19
CA THR A 500 -21.45 27.26 -0.19
C THR A 500 -21.95 28.68 0.07
N GLU A 501 -23.09 29.07 -0.43
CA GLU A 501 -23.80 30.27 0.04
C GLU A 501 -24.16 30.03 1.49
N VAL A 502 -23.34 30.53 2.38
CA VAL A 502 -23.72 30.68 3.79
C VAL A 502 -24.75 31.79 3.77
N SER A 503 -26.03 31.44 3.93
CA SER A 503 -27.06 32.44 4.17
C SER A 503 -26.63 33.28 5.37
N ARG A 504 -26.23 34.54 5.15
CA ARG A 504 -26.00 35.51 6.21
C ARG A 504 -27.32 35.62 6.96
N LYS A 505 -27.35 35.21 8.24
CA LYS A 505 -28.41 35.61 9.12
C LYS A 505 -28.48 37.16 9.09
N THR A 506 -29.51 37.67 8.47
CA THR A 506 -29.73 39.12 8.30
C THR A 506 -30.24 39.79 9.57
N SER A 507 -30.40 39.08 10.68
CA SER A 507 -30.71 39.67 11.98
C SER A 507 -29.97 38.89 13.06
N LEU A 508 -29.16 39.61 13.83
CA LEU A 508 -28.87 39.23 15.21
C LEU A 508 -30.22 39.19 15.92
N GLY A 509 -30.77 37.99 16.15
CA GLY A 509 -32.04 37.83 16.81
C GLY A 509 -32.08 38.61 18.11
N LYS A 510 -33.12 39.44 18.26
CA LYS A 510 -33.55 39.91 19.56
C LYS A 510 -34.01 38.76 20.41
#